data_7d535ccf8f6d72c891712aef0d491641
#
_entry.id   7d535ccf8f6d72c891712aef0d491641
#
_cell.length_a   1.000
_cell.length_b   1.000
_cell.length_c   1.000
_cell.angle_alpha   90.00
_cell.angle_beta   90.00
_cell.angle_gamma   90.00
#
_symmetry.space_group_name_H-M   'P 1'
#
loop_
_entity.id
_entity.type
_entity.pdbx_description
1 polymer ?
#
loop_
_entity_poly.entity_id
_entity_poly.type
_entity_poly.pdbx_seq_one_letter_code
_entity_poly.pdbx_strand_id
1 'polypeptide(L)'
;AGCSVVFESRFSASGFWAAMRAAEATVVYLLGAMVPILLAQLASEGERLHSVRVGLGPGVPAAAIEAFRARTGVALIEGYGSTETNFTIAVTVNSPRRGVMGWLQPGFHARVSDENDVELPVGEAGELLLRADEPFAFARGYFGMPDKTVESWRNLWFHTGDRVVREADGAFRFVDRIKDAIRRRGENISSYEVEQVLQSHPAVTGVAVY
;
A
#
# COMPACT_ATOMS: atom_id res chain seq x y z
N ALA A 1 7.65 -20.81 -1.55
CA ALA A 1 8.51 -19.82 -2.18
C ALA A 1 10.02 -20.03 -1.85
N GLY A 2 10.37 -20.87 -0.87
CA GLY A 2 11.78 -21.22 -0.58
C GLY A 2 12.60 -20.09 0.04
N CYS A 3 11.96 -19.10 0.67
CA CYS A 3 12.64 -18.04 1.42
C CYS A 3 12.48 -18.24 2.92
N SER A 4 13.47 -17.74 3.67
CA SER A 4 13.37 -17.64 5.13
C SER A 4 12.66 -16.34 5.51
N VAL A 5 11.82 -16.39 6.54
CA VAL A 5 11.12 -15.22 7.09
C VAL A 5 11.55 -15.03 8.54
N VAL A 6 11.97 -13.83 8.88
CA VAL A 6 12.33 -13.44 10.24
C VAL A 6 11.31 -12.43 10.75
N PHE A 7 10.75 -12.70 11.92
CA PHE A 7 9.80 -11.82 12.58
C PHE A 7 10.44 -11.22 13.82
N GLU A 8 10.37 -9.89 13.91
CA GLU A 8 10.69 -9.17 15.14
C GLU A 8 9.45 -9.07 16.03
N SER A 9 9.63 -9.12 17.33
CA SER A 9 8.53 -9.05 18.29
C SER A 9 7.82 -7.69 18.28
N ARG A 10 8.54 -6.62 17.89
CA ARG A 10 8.04 -5.26 17.75
C ARG A 10 8.94 -4.46 16.82
N PHE A 11 8.38 -3.42 16.21
CA PHE A 11 9.16 -2.42 15.49
C PHE A 11 9.98 -1.57 16.46
N SER A 12 11.26 -1.38 16.15
CA SER A 12 12.18 -0.50 16.88
C SER A 12 12.98 0.31 15.87
N ALA A 13 12.76 1.62 15.81
CA ALA A 13 13.47 2.47 14.86
C ALA A 13 14.99 2.51 15.12
N SER A 14 15.41 2.59 16.38
CA SER A 14 16.82 2.61 16.76
C SER A 14 17.52 1.27 16.59
N GLY A 15 16.77 0.17 16.70
CA GLY A 15 17.29 -1.20 16.54
C GLY A 15 17.16 -1.75 15.12
N PHE A 16 16.46 -1.07 14.23
CA PHE A 16 16.08 -1.59 12.92
C PHE A 16 17.27 -2.12 12.10
N TRP A 17 18.27 -1.29 11.87
CA TRP A 17 19.42 -1.68 11.04
C TRP A 17 20.29 -2.77 11.68
N ALA A 18 20.37 -2.79 13.02
CA ALA A 18 21.04 -3.89 13.73
C ALA A 18 20.30 -5.22 13.52
N ALA A 19 18.97 -5.23 13.60
CA ALA A 19 18.15 -6.39 13.33
C ALA A 19 18.29 -6.86 11.86
N MET A 20 18.27 -5.94 10.89
CA MET A 20 18.46 -6.29 9.48
C MET A 20 19.82 -6.95 9.21
N ARG A 21 20.88 -6.47 9.86
CA ARG A 21 22.21 -7.09 9.76
C ARG A 21 22.24 -8.48 10.40
N ALA A 22 21.72 -8.61 11.62
CA ALA A 22 21.70 -9.87 12.35
C ALA A 22 20.91 -10.97 11.61
N ALA A 23 19.83 -10.57 10.93
CA ALA A 23 19.01 -11.47 10.14
C ALA A 23 19.56 -11.71 8.72
N GLU A 24 20.64 -11.01 8.30
CA GLU A 24 21.13 -11.00 6.91
C GLU A 24 20.00 -10.74 5.89
N ALA A 25 19.05 -9.87 6.28
CA ALA A 25 17.85 -9.63 5.51
C ALA A 25 18.18 -9.05 4.13
N THR A 26 17.57 -9.61 3.08
CA THR A 26 17.72 -9.15 1.69
C THR A 26 16.49 -8.42 1.18
N VAL A 27 15.36 -8.62 1.82
CA VAL A 27 14.08 -7.96 1.55
C VAL A 27 13.46 -7.51 2.88
N VAL A 28 12.84 -6.36 2.89
CA VAL A 28 12.13 -5.84 4.08
C VAL A 28 10.73 -5.39 3.71
N TYR A 29 9.79 -5.57 4.63
CA TYR A 29 8.44 -5.04 4.51
C TYR A 29 8.27 -3.90 5.53
N LEU A 30 7.96 -2.69 5.02
CA LEU A 30 7.78 -1.48 5.81
C LEU A 30 6.36 -0.94 5.58
N LEU A 31 5.60 -0.80 6.63
CA LEU A 31 4.34 -0.05 6.57
C LEU A 31 4.62 1.44 6.38
N GLY A 32 3.70 2.16 5.73
CA GLY A 32 3.88 3.56 5.35
C GLY A 32 4.42 4.46 6.45
N ALA A 33 3.90 4.34 7.68
CA ALA A 33 4.35 5.12 8.84
C ALA A 33 5.78 4.77 9.32
N MET A 34 6.30 3.57 9.04
CA MET A 34 7.62 3.15 9.53
C MET A 34 8.76 3.91 8.84
N VAL A 35 8.60 4.25 7.57
CA VAL A 35 9.65 4.95 6.80
C VAL A 35 9.92 6.36 7.32
N PRO A 36 8.93 7.24 7.52
CA PRO A 36 9.13 8.52 8.18
C PRO A 36 9.76 8.41 9.57
N ILE A 37 9.36 7.42 10.37
CA ILE A 37 9.94 7.19 11.71
C ILE A 37 11.44 6.83 11.60
N LEU A 38 11.83 5.99 10.64
CA LEU A 38 13.23 5.66 10.39
C LEU A 38 14.01 6.88 9.91
N LEU A 39 13.43 7.70 9.05
CA LEU A 39 14.05 8.93 8.55
C LEU A 39 14.20 10.00 9.64
N ALA A 40 13.35 10.02 10.64
CA ALA A 40 13.46 10.92 11.79
C ALA A 40 14.61 10.57 12.75
N GLN A 41 15.17 9.35 12.67
CA GLN A 41 16.36 9.00 13.45
C GLN A 41 17.59 9.77 12.94
N LEU A 42 18.53 10.02 13.84
CA LEU A 42 19.85 10.56 13.44
C LEU A 42 20.51 9.61 12.44
N ALA A 43 21.02 10.15 11.36
CA ALA A 43 21.71 9.37 10.34
C ALA A 43 22.97 8.71 10.92
N SER A 44 23.21 7.47 10.55
CA SER A 44 24.39 6.72 10.97
C SER A 44 24.99 5.93 9.81
N GLU A 45 26.29 5.68 9.86
CA GLU A 45 26.96 4.84 8.85
C GLU A 45 26.39 3.43 8.80
N GLY A 46 25.88 2.92 9.94
CA GLY A 46 25.25 1.62 10.03
C GLY A 46 24.01 1.41 9.16
N GLU A 47 23.40 2.50 8.67
CA GLU A 47 22.23 2.44 7.79
C GLU A 47 22.55 2.02 6.35
N ARG A 48 23.82 1.91 5.99
CA ARG A 48 24.29 1.40 4.69
C ARG A 48 25.02 0.06 4.81
N LEU A 49 25.26 -0.40 6.03
CA LEU A 49 25.97 -1.65 6.30
C LEU A 49 24.97 -2.81 6.48
N HIS A 50 24.26 -3.16 5.40
CA HIS A 50 23.25 -4.25 5.40
C HIS A 50 23.17 -4.94 4.04
N SER A 51 22.49 -6.08 3.98
CA SER A 51 22.25 -6.87 2.76
C SER A 51 20.88 -6.58 2.11
N VAL A 52 20.08 -5.67 2.65
CA VAL A 52 18.74 -5.34 2.13
C VAL A 52 18.88 -4.70 0.74
N ARG A 53 18.27 -5.32 -0.27
CA ARG A 53 18.29 -4.89 -1.67
C ARG A 53 17.04 -4.13 -2.06
N VAL A 54 15.90 -4.52 -1.50
CA VAL A 54 14.59 -3.95 -1.81
C VAL A 54 13.69 -4.01 -0.59
N GLY A 55 12.84 -3.02 -0.44
CA GLY A 55 11.77 -2.99 0.55
C GLY A 55 10.41 -2.84 -0.12
N LEU A 56 9.40 -3.50 0.44
CA LEU A 56 8.00 -3.22 0.16
C LEU A 56 7.57 -2.07 1.09
N GLY A 57 7.03 -1.00 0.52
CA GLY A 57 6.62 0.19 1.27
C GLY A 57 5.28 0.74 0.79
N PRO A 58 4.17 -0.02 0.96
CA PRO A 58 2.86 0.48 0.58
C PRO A 58 2.47 1.71 1.40
N GLY A 59 1.90 2.72 0.73
CA GLY A 59 1.44 3.95 1.37
C GLY A 59 2.55 4.87 1.91
N VAL A 60 3.80 4.68 1.49
CA VAL A 60 4.90 5.60 1.82
C VAL A 60 4.82 6.83 0.90
N PRO A 61 4.85 8.06 1.44
CA PRO A 61 4.90 9.26 0.61
C PRO A 61 6.09 9.27 -0.36
N ALA A 62 5.89 9.69 -1.60
CA ALA A 62 6.92 9.66 -2.65
C ALA A 62 8.23 10.35 -2.23
N ALA A 63 8.13 11.51 -1.56
CA ALA A 63 9.30 12.21 -1.04
C ALA A 63 10.07 11.37 0.01
N ALA A 64 9.37 10.60 0.84
CA ALA A 64 9.99 9.73 1.84
C ALA A 64 10.65 8.51 1.17
N ILE A 65 10.11 7.98 0.08
CA ILE A 65 10.72 6.90 -0.72
C ILE A 65 12.09 7.35 -1.25
N GLU A 66 12.16 8.53 -1.85
CA GLU A 66 13.41 9.07 -2.39
C GLU A 66 14.42 9.40 -1.30
N ALA A 67 13.99 10.02 -0.20
CA ALA A 67 14.85 10.31 0.94
C ALA A 67 15.40 9.01 1.58
N PHE A 68 14.57 7.98 1.71
CA PHE A 68 14.98 6.69 2.25
C PHE A 68 16.02 6.02 1.36
N ARG A 69 15.79 6.02 0.04
CA ARG A 69 16.76 5.47 -0.92
C ARG A 69 18.09 6.22 -0.88
N ALA A 70 18.04 7.55 -0.88
CA ALA A 70 19.26 8.38 -0.84
C ALA A 70 20.07 8.12 0.44
N ARG A 71 19.39 7.95 1.58
CA ARG A 71 20.03 7.74 2.89
C ARG A 71 20.56 6.32 3.07
N THR A 72 19.76 5.30 2.73
CA THR A 72 20.05 3.89 3.06
C THR A 72 20.56 3.07 1.88
N GLY A 73 20.31 3.49 0.66
CA GLY A 73 20.56 2.71 -0.55
C GLY A 73 19.46 1.71 -0.91
N VAL A 74 18.44 1.54 -0.05
CA VAL A 74 17.35 0.58 -0.27
C VAL A 74 16.30 1.16 -1.19
N ALA A 75 15.97 0.46 -2.28
CA ALA A 75 14.84 0.80 -3.13
C ALA A 75 13.54 0.32 -2.47
N LEU A 76 12.59 1.23 -2.24
CA LEU A 76 11.23 0.87 -1.85
C LEU A 76 10.37 0.72 -3.09
N ILE A 77 9.55 -0.32 -3.12
CA ILE A 77 8.53 -0.54 -4.13
C ILE A 77 7.15 -0.39 -3.50
N GLU A 78 6.28 0.27 -4.23
CA GLU A 78 4.88 0.46 -3.86
C GLU A 78 4.05 -0.72 -4.34
N GLY A 79 2.85 -0.84 -3.80
CA GLY A 79 1.88 -1.82 -4.24
C GLY A 79 0.67 -1.84 -3.34
N TYR A 80 -0.30 -2.63 -3.74
CA TYR A 80 -1.57 -2.75 -3.06
C TYR A 80 -1.93 -4.21 -2.84
N GLY A 81 -2.44 -4.45 -1.67
CA GLY A 81 -3.00 -5.71 -1.23
C GLY A 81 -3.62 -5.58 0.14
N SER A 82 -4.37 -6.57 0.51
CA SER A 82 -5.01 -6.66 1.82
C SER A 82 -4.86 -8.07 2.39
N THR A 83 -5.28 -8.26 3.62
CA THR A 83 -5.34 -9.60 4.24
C THR A 83 -6.23 -10.54 3.43
N GLU A 84 -7.27 -10.01 2.79
CA GLU A 84 -8.22 -10.77 1.99
C GLU A 84 -7.70 -11.18 0.62
N THR A 85 -6.78 -10.40 0.02
CA THR A 85 -6.45 -10.52 -1.42
C THR A 85 -5.00 -10.81 -1.72
N ASN A 86 -4.10 -10.80 -0.73
CA ASN A 86 -2.66 -10.75 -0.99
C ASN A 86 -2.26 -9.51 -1.81
N PHE A 87 -1.10 -9.58 -2.48
CA PHE A 87 -0.52 -8.46 -3.22
C PHE A 87 -0.96 -8.52 -4.68
N THR A 88 -1.98 -7.76 -5.05
CA THR A 88 -2.65 -7.83 -6.37
C THR A 88 -2.17 -6.79 -7.37
N ILE A 89 -1.71 -5.63 -6.90
CA ILE A 89 -1.23 -4.53 -7.72
C ILE A 89 0.14 -4.12 -7.20
N ALA A 90 1.13 -3.94 -8.06
CA ALA A 90 2.48 -3.61 -7.65
C ALA A 90 3.26 -2.82 -8.70
N VAL A 91 4.25 -2.06 -8.24
CA VAL A 91 5.37 -1.58 -9.06
C VAL A 91 6.55 -2.54 -8.92
N THR A 92 7.49 -2.44 -9.84
CA THR A 92 8.80 -3.08 -9.74
C THR A 92 9.88 -2.04 -9.49
N VAL A 93 11.08 -2.46 -9.12
CA VAL A 93 12.23 -1.54 -8.95
C VAL A 93 12.56 -0.76 -10.23
N ASN A 94 12.20 -1.30 -11.38
CA ASN A 94 12.44 -0.71 -12.70
C ASN A 94 11.21 -0.02 -13.29
N SER A 95 10.11 0.11 -12.52
CA SER A 95 8.91 0.79 -13.02
C SER A 95 9.24 2.24 -13.39
N PRO A 96 8.75 2.72 -14.54
CA PRO A 96 9.06 4.05 -15.05
C PRO A 96 8.39 5.16 -14.23
N ARG A 97 7.44 4.80 -13.41
CA ARG A 97 6.58 5.73 -12.68
C ARG A 97 6.46 5.35 -11.21
N ARG A 98 6.46 6.37 -10.35
CA ARG A 98 6.26 6.29 -8.91
C ARG A 98 5.01 7.09 -8.52
N GLY A 99 4.56 6.94 -7.27
CA GLY A 99 3.37 7.63 -6.77
C GLY A 99 2.07 7.03 -7.29
N VAL A 100 2.09 5.77 -7.68
CA VAL A 100 0.92 4.95 -8.04
C VAL A 100 0.98 3.63 -7.27
N MET A 101 -0.16 3.00 -7.07
CA MET A 101 -0.22 1.65 -6.48
C MET A 101 0.55 0.64 -7.36
N GLY A 102 0.57 0.87 -8.66
CA GLY A 102 1.23 0.02 -9.65
C GLY A 102 0.26 -0.56 -10.68
N TRP A 103 0.66 -1.66 -11.27
CA TRP A 103 -0.07 -2.40 -12.30
C TRP A 103 -0.57 -3.73 -11.75
N LEU A 104 -1.70 -4.16 -12.28
CA LEU A 104 -2.30 -5.44 -11.91
C LEU A 104 -1.31 -6.59 -12.18
N GLN A 105 -1.15 -7.47 -11.20
CA GLN A 105 -0.27 -8.61 -11.33
C GLN A 105 -0.96 -9.76 -12.12
N PRO A 106 -0.20 -10.60 -12.81
CA PRO A 106 -0.75 -11.77 -13.51
C PRO A 106 -1.55 -12.68 -12.57
N GLY A 107 -2.67 -13.21 -13.08
CA GLY A 107 -3.58 -14.09 -12.32
C GLY A 107 -4.63 -13.35 -11.50
N PHE A 108 -4.68 -12.00 -11.62
CA PHE A 108 -5.71 -11.18 -11.00
C PHE A 108 -6.47 -10.35 -12.03
N HIS A 109 -7.70 -10.01 -11.70
CA HIS A 109 -8.55 -9.08 -12.45
C HIS A 109 -8.97 -7.94 -11.55
N ALA A 110 -9.10 -6.76 -12.14
CA ALA A 110 -9.54 -5.57 -11.44
C ALA A 110 -10.58 -4.80 -12.27
N ARG A 111 -11.56 -4.24 -11.59
CA ARG A 111 -12.49 -3.23 -12.12
C ARG A 111 -12.49 -2.02 -11.21
N VAL A 112 -12.75 -0.87 -11.80
CA VAL A 112 -13.12 0.34 -11.06
C VAL A 112 -14.59 0.58 -11.36
N SER A 113 -15.45 0.56 -10.34
CA SER A 113 -16.90 0.55 -10.52
C SER A 113 -17.59 1.61 -9.69
N ASP A 114 -18.79 1.99 -10.13
CA ASP A 114 -19.71 2.83 -9.36
C ASP A 114 -20.43 2.02 -8.26
N GLU A 115 -21.36 2.66 -7.57
CA GLU A 115 -22.16 2.06 -6.49
C GLU A 115 -23.11 0.93 -6.95
N ASN A 116 -23.37 0.82 -8.26
CA ASN A 116 -24.21 -0.20 -8.88
C ASN A 116 -23.37 -1.34 -9.52
N ASP A 117 -22.07 -1.41 -9.22
CA ASP A 117 -21.11 -2.36 -9.79
C ASP A 117 -20.93 -2.22 -11.32
N VAL A 118 -21.30 -1.06 -11.89
CA VAL A 118 -21.06 -0.75 -13.31
C VAL A 118 -19.62 -0.25 -13.47
N GLU A 119 -18.88 -0.89 -14.39
CA GLU A 119 -17.48 -0.52 -14.64
C GLU A 119 -17.39 0.90 -15.21
N LEU A 120 -16.55 1.72 -14.59
CA LEU A 120 -16.31 3.10 -14.97
C LEU A 120 -15.22 3.21 -16.05
N PRO A 121 -15.28 4.25 -16.88
CA PRO A 121 -14.24 4.57 -17.84
C PRO A 121 -12.88 4.82 -17.17
N VAL A 122 -11.82 4.61 -17.94
CA VAL A 122 -10.44 4.98 -17.52
C VAL A 122 -10.38 6.48 -17.18
N GLY A 123 -9.77 6.79 -16.04
CA GLY A 123 -9.65 8.15 -15.52
C GLY A 123 -10.73 8.54 -14.52
N GLU A 124 -11.80 7.75 -14.38
CA GLU A 124 -12.84 8.00 -13.40
C GLU A 124 -12.56 7.26 -12.08
N ALA A 125 -12.94 7.87 -10.96
CA ALA A 125 -12.70 7.33 -9.63
C ALA A 125 -13.89 6.50 -9.13
N GLY A 126 -13.66 5.24 -8.78
CA GLY A 126 -14.66 4.33 -8.25
C GLY A 126 -14.09 3.30 -7.30
N GLU A 127 -14.93 2.39 -6.81
CA GLU A 127 -14.50 1.28 -5.96
C GLU A 127 -13.63 0.29 -6.75
N LEU A 128 -12.51 -0.10 -6.15
CA LEU A 128 -11.69 -1.19 -6.67
C LEU A 128 -12.34 -2.53 -6.36
N LEU A 129 -12.70 -3.26 -7.40
CA LEU A 129 -13.19 -4.63 -7.32
C LEU A 129 -12.10 -5.57 -7.82
N LEU A 130 -11.87 -6.67 -7.09
CA LEU A 130 -10.81 -7.62 -7.38
C LEU A 130 -11.35 -9.05 -7.57
N ARG A 131 -10.68 -9.81 -8.42
CA ARG A 131 -10.91 -11.23 -8.64
C ARG A 131 -9.61 -11.95 -8.95
N ALA A 132 -9.52 -13.22 -8.60
CA ALA A 132 -8.35 -14.05 -8.89
C ALA A 132 -8.74 -15.24 -9.78
N ASP A 133 -7.79 -15.70 -10.61
CA ASP A 133 -7.93 -16.90 -11.44
C ASP A 133 -7.72 -18.18 -10.61
N GLU A 134 -6.72 -18.15 -9.73
CA GLU A 134 -6.33 -19.32 -8.96
C GLU A 134 -7.24 -19.55 -7.74
N PRO A 135 -7.63 -20.79 -7.48
CA PRO A 135 -8.34 -21.14 -6.26
C PRO A 135 -7.54 -20.76 -5.00
N PHE A 136 -8.24 -20.26 -4.00
CA PHE A 136 -7.66 -19.88 -2.69
C PHE A 136 -6.64 -18.72 -2.72
N ALA A 137 -6.54 -18.00 -3.82
CA ALA A 137 -5.70 -16.80 -3.89
C ALA A 137 -6.22 -15.68 -2.97
N PHE A 138 -7.53 -15.66 -2.71
CA PHE A 138 -8.18 -14.73 -1.77
C PHE A 138 -8.64 -15.46 -0.50
N ALA A 139 -8.88 -14.69 0.56
CA ALA A 139 -9.47 -15.20 1.78
C ALA A 139 -10.84 -15.84 1.51
N ARG A 140 -11.16 -16.89 2.28
CA ARG A 140 -12.44 -17.61 2.14
C ARG A 140 -13.64 -16.85 2.71
N GLY A 141 -13.38 -15.81 3.49
CA GLY A 141 -14.37 -14.99 4.15
C GLY A 141 -13.94 -14.54 5.54
N TYR A 142 -14.83 -13.83 6.22
CA TYR A 142 -14.60 -13.33 7.57
C TYR A 142 -15.12 -14.33 8.62
N PHE A 143 -14.25 -14.68 9.57
CA PHE A 143 -14.60 -15.65 10.62
C PHE A 143 -15.77 -15.18 11.48
N GLY A 144 -16.81 -16.01 11.59
CA GLY A 144 -18.00 -15.69 12.35
C GLY A 144 -18.89 -14.58 11.79
N MET A 145 -18.61 -14.10 10.54
CA MET A 145 -19.33 -12.97 9.92
C MET A 145 -19.79 -13.32 8.48
N PRO A 146 -20.73 -14.28 8.33
CA PRO A 146 -21.17 -14.73 7.01
C PRO A 146 -21.82 -13.62 6.19
N ASP A 147 -22.66 -12.78 6.79
CA ASP A 147 -23.33 -11.68 6.08
C ASP A 147 -22.32 -10.67 5.54
N LYS A 148 -21.29 -10.36 6.30
CA LYS A 148 -20.19 -9.49 5.87
C LYS A 148 -19.39 -10.11 4.72
N THR A 149 -19.21 -11.42 4.77
CA THR A 149 -18.54 -12.15 3.69
C THR A 149 -19.36 -12.05 2.40
N VAL A 150 -20.67 -12.32 2.45
CA VAL A 150 -21.56 -12.23 1.28
C VAL A 150 -21.56 -10.80 0.72
N GLU A 151 -21.66 -9.79 1.58
CA GLU A 151 -21.61 -8.37 1.17
C GLU A 151 -20.31 -8.05 0.43
N SER A 152 -19.16 -8.51 0.96
CA SER A 152 -17.84 -8.19 0.41
C SER A 152 -17.50 -8.96 -0.87
N TRP A 153 -18.17 -10.10 -1.15
CA TRP A 153 -18.00 -10.88 -2.38
C TRP A 153 -19.25 -10.87 -3.28
N ARG A 154 -20.06 -9.81 -3.20
CA ARG A 154 -21.23 -9.68 -4.06
C ARG A 154 -20.83 -9.66 -5.54
N ASN A 155 -21.68 -10.13 -6.41
CA ASN A 155 -21.47 -10.22 -7.86
C ASN A 155 -20.18 -10.96 -8.27
N LEU A 156 -19.67 -11.87 -7.41
CA LEU A 156 -18.44 -12.65 -7.64
C LEU A 156 -17.16 -11.79 -7.75
N TRP A 157 -17.17 -10.60 -7.20
CA TRP A 157 -16.02 -9.71 -7.05
C TRP A 157 -15.81 -9.40 -5.58
N PHE A 158 -14.55 -9.31 -5.19
CA PHE A 158 -14.21 -8.79 -3.87
C PHE A 158 -14.24 -7.26 -3.89
N HIS A 159 -15.13 -6.71 -3.08
CA HIS A 159 -15.30 -5.27 -2.87
C HIS A 159 -14.32 -4.79 -1.81
N THR A 160 -13.31 -4.04 -2.24
CA THR A 160 -12.22 -3.65 -1.34
C THR A 160 -12.60 -2.54 -0.37
N GLY A 161 -13.60 -1.74 -0.69
CA GLY A 161 -13.93 -0.51 0.02
C GLY A 161 -12.93 0.63 -0.23
N ASP A 162 -11.99 0.44 -1.17
CA ASP A 162 -10.99 1.43 -1.53
C ASP A 162 -11.37 2.10 -2.86
N ARG A 163 -11.33 3.42 -2.89
CA ARG A 163 -11.59 4.23 -4.08
C ARG A 163 -10.29 4.47 -4.84
N VAL A 164 -10.29 4.15 -6.11
CA VAL A 164 -9.11 4.25 -6.97
C VAL A 164 -9.46 4.84 -8.33
N VAL A 165 -8.43 5.27 -9.07
CA VAL A 165 -8.52 5.59 -10.49
C VAL A 165 -7.65 4.61 -11.25
N ARG A 166 -8.19 4.00 -12.31
CA ARG A 166 -7.40 3.31 -13.32
C ARG A 166 -6.98 4.33 -14.39
N GLU A 167 -5.69 4.49 -14.58
CA GLU A 167 -5.14 5.48 -15.50
C GLU A 167 -4.93 4.92 -16.92
N ALA A 168 -4.68 5.79 -17.89
CA ALA A 168 -4.59 5.42 -19.30
C ALA A 168 -3.46 4.41 -19.60
N ASP A 169 -2.40 4.40 -18.81
CA ASP A 169 -1.29 3.45 -18.90
C ASP A 169 -1.55 2.11 -18.17
N GLY A 170 -2.76 1.96 -17.61
CA GLY A 170 -3.19 0.80 -16.84
C GLY A 170 -2.74 0.77 -15.38
N ALA A 171 -2.01 1.79 -14.91
CA ALA A 171 -1.67 1.94 -13.50
C ALA A 171 -2.91 2.26 -12.66
N PHE A 172 -2.88 1.86 -11.40
CA PHE A 172 -3.90 2.24 -10.42
C PHE A 172 -3.34 3.28 -9.47
N ARG A 173 -4.14 4.31 -9.18
CA ARG A 173 -3.84 5.35 -8.20
C ARG A 173 -4.89 5.32 -7.10
N PHE A 174 -4.43 5.27 -5.86
CA PHE A 174 -5.29 5.34 -4.67
C PHE A 174 -5.88 6.75 -4.53
N VAL A 175 -7.15 6.82 -4.20
CA VAL A 175 -7.84 8.09 -3.93
C VAL A 175 -8.18 8.20 -2.45
N ASP A 176 -8.94 7.22 -1.92
CA ASP A 176 -9.36 7.22 -0.52
C ASP A 176 -10.00 5.88 -0.14
N ARG A 177 -10.30 5.69 1.13
CA ARG A 177 -11.27 4.69 1.56
C ARG A 177 -12.69 5.24 1.44
N ILE A 178 -13.61 4.43 0.92
CA ILE A 178 -15.01 4.85 0.75
C ILE A 178 -15.63 5.26 2.10
N LYS A 179 -15.23 4.61 3.20
CA LYS A 179 -15.72 4.90 4.55
C LYS A 179 -15.14 6.16 5.17
N ASP A 180 -13.94 6.55 4.74
CA ASP A 180 -13.17 7.64 5.34
C ASP A 180 -13.33 8.95 4.56
N ALA A 181 -14.02 8.91 3.40
CA ALA A 181 -14.30 10.10 2.60
C ALA A 181 -15.19 11.09 3.37
N ILE A 182 -14.72 12.31 3.52
CA ILE A 182 -15.42 13.37 4.22
C ILE A 182 -16.44 14.00 3.27
N ARG A 183 -17.72 14.01 3.65
CA ARG A 183 -18.77 14.70 2.89
C ARG A 183 -18.97 16.11 3.40
N ARG A 184 -18.72 17.11 2.56
CA ARG A 184 -18.98 18.51 2.88
C ARG A 184 -19.71 19.19 1.72
N ARG A 185 -20.92 19.71 1.98
CA ARG A 185 -21.74 20.46 1.01
C ARG A 185 -21.98 19.73 -0.32
N GLY A 186 -22.09 18.40 -0.28
CA GLY A 186 -22.32 17.58 -1.48
C GLY A 186 -21.04 17.12 -2.21
N GLU A 187 -19.88 17.58 -1.78
CA GLU A 187 -18.59 17.15 -2.33
C GLU A 187 -17.89 16.14 -1.41
N ASN A 188 -17.14 15.21 -2.00
CA ASN A 188 -16.30 14.27 -1.29
C ASN A 188 -14.88 14.86 -1.20
N ILE A 189 -14.38 15.01 0.02
CA ILE A 189 -13.00 15.39 0.31
C ILE A 189 -12.27 14.13 0.72
N SER A 190 -11.16 13.82 0.06
CA SER A 190 -10.31 12.71 0.43
C SER A 190 -9.58 13.01 1.74
N SER A 191 -9.85 12.23 2.79
CA SER A 191 -9.10 12.29 4.03
C SER A 191 -7.62 12.00 3.78
N TYR A 192 -7.33 11.03 2.92
CA TYR A 192 -5.99 10.65 2.54
C TYR A 192 -5.19 11.79 1.87
N GLU A 193 -5.79 12.50 0.91
CA GLU A 193 -5.11 13.65 0.26
C GLU A 193 -4.78 14.76 1.27
N VAL A 194 -5.70 15.06 2.17
CA VAL A 194 -5.47 16.06 3.23
C VAL A 194 -4.36 15.59 4.17
N GLU A 195 -4.37 14.33 4.58
CA GLU A 195 -3.32 13.74 5.42
C GLU A 195 -1.94 13.80 4.75
N GLN A 196 -1.84 13.46 3.46
CA GLN A 196 -0.59 13.53 2.71
C GLN A 196 -0.02 14.96 2.67
N VAL A 197 -0.87 15.95 2.45
CA VAL A 197 -0.46 17.37 2.44
C VAL A 197 0.02 17.80 3.83
N LEU A 198 -0.74 17.51 4.87
CA LEU A 198 -0.37 17.88 6.24
C LEU A 198 0.90 17.16 6.72
N GLN A 199 1.03 15.88 6.40
CA GLN A 199 2.19 15.07 6.78
C GLN A 199 3.48 15.50 6.06
N SER A 200 3.39 16.20 4.94
CA SER A 200 4.55 16.77 4.24
C SER A 200 5.22 17.93 5.01
N HIS A 201 4.53 18.51 5.99
CA HIS A 201 5.06 19.62 6.78
C HIS A 201 6.05 19.10 7.84
N PRO A 202 7.27 19.66 7.93
CA PRO A 202 8.34 19.14 8.80
C PRO A 202 8.04 19.13 10.29
N ALA A 203 7.07 19.93 10.75
CA ALA A 203 6.64 19.97 12.15
C ALA A 203 5.52 18.98 12.48
N VAL A 204 4.99 18.23 11.49
CA VAL A 204 3.92 17.25 11.67
C VAL A 204 4.52 15.87 11.77
N THR A 205 4.34 15.23 12.93
CA THR A 205 4.82 13.86 13.18
C THR A 205 3.76 12.79 12.94
N GLY A 206 2.50 13.18 12.92
CA GLY A 206 1.36 12.31 12.63
C GLY A 206 0.11 13.13 12.41
N VAL A 207 -0.77 12.67 11.54
CA VAL A 207 -2.04 13.32 11.20
C VAL A 207 -3.11 12.23 11.01
N ALA A 208 -4.31 12.55 11.40
CA ALA A 208 -5.52 11.79 11.09
C ALA A 208 -6.64 12.79 10.79
N VAL A 209 -7.33 12.57 9.67
CA VAL A 209 -8.42 13.42 9.17
C VAL A 209 -9.71 12.59 9.15
N TYR A 210 -10.77 13.07 9.79
CA TYR A 210 -12.06 12.38 9.95
C TYR A 210 -13.23 13.36 10.04
#